data_1bd62903069964962dd45a8bef93b58d
#
_entry.id   1bd62903069964962dd45a8bef93b58d
#
_cell.length_a   1.000
_cell.length_b   1.000
_cell.length_c   1.000
_cell.angle_alpha   90.00
_cell.angle_beta   90.00
_cell.angle_gamma   90.00
#
_symmetry.space_group_name_H-M   'P 1'
#
loop_
_entity.id
_entity.type
_entity.pdbx_description
1 polymer ?
#
loop_
_entity_poly.entity_id
_entity_poly.type
_entity_poly.pdbx_seq_one_letter_code
_entity_poly.pdbx_strand_id
1 'polypeptide(L)'
;MTEEDNSRSPPAAAAYAKKRAFFDRVVTVYGRKPALEALLDRRLTCHAVHLAGSNRPSGIIADILAAAGARDIPVQRHSREELAHISKNGRQDQGVAVDVLCPRFRSLEEYLDGLAPESPQRLLALDGITNPQNLGMIVRSATAGQIDGI
;
A
#
# COMPACT_ATOMS: atom_id res chain seq x y z
N MET A 1 -21.52 10.10 -45.38
CA MET A 1 -21.57 8.94 -44.48
C MET A 1 -20.35 9.03 -43.60
N THR A 2 -20.51 9.70 -42.48
CA THR A 2 -19.45 10.05 -41.52
C THR A 2 -19.45 9.02 -40.40
N GLU A 3 -18.37 8.25 -40.33
CA GLU A 3 -18.11 7.36 -39.20
C GLU A 3 -17.70 8.20 -38.00
N GLU A 4 -18.55 8.29 -37.00
CA GLU A 4 -18.22 8.84 -35.70
C GLU A 4 -17.38 7.84 -34.92
N ASP A 5 -16.12 8.20 -34.71
CA ASP A 5 -15.18 7.51 -33.80
C ASP A 5 -15.71 7.62 -32.35
N ASN A 6 -16.29 6.51 -31.85
CA ASN A 6 -16.84 6.36 -30.51
C ASN A 6 -15.78 5.75 -29.58
N SER A 7 -14.64 6.41 -29.38
CA SER A 7 -13.55 5.95 -28.51
C SER A 7 -13.53 6.64 -27.14
N ARG A 8 -14.67 7.12 -26.62
CA ARG A 8 -14.77 7.64 -25.25
C ARG A 8 -15.27 6.58 -24.29
N SER A 9 -14.34 5.90 -23.63
CA SER A 9 -14.67 5.13 -22.42
C SER A 9 -15.50 6.01 -21.45
N PRO A 10 -16.58 5.51 -20.86
CA PRO A 10 -17.41 6.31 -19.98
C PRO A 10 -16.58 6.88 -18.82
N PRO A 11 -16.84 8.13 -18.38
CA PRO A 11 -16.02 8.81 -17.37
C PRO A 11 -15.88 8.02 -16.05
N ALA A 12 -16.84 7.18 -15.72
CA ALA A 12 -16.80 6.27 -14.58
C ALA A 12 -15.73 5.18 -14.71
N ALA A 13 -15.50 4.61 -15.91
CA ALA A 13 -14.50 3.59 -16.14
C ALA A 13 -13.07 4.17 -16.04
N ALA A 14 -12.85 5.36 -16.56
CA ALA A 14 -11.55 6.05 -16.43
C ALA A 14 -11.24 6.44 -14.97
N ALA A 15 -12.24 6.89 -14.21
CA ALA A 15 -12.09 7.19 -12.78
C ALA A 15 -11.80 5.93 -11.96
N TYR A 16 -12.47 4.82 -12.28
CA TYR A 16 -12.23 3.52 -11.64
C TYR A 16 -10.82 2.99 -11.93
N ALA A 17 -10.36 3.07 -13.18
CA ALA A 17 -9.02 2.65 -13.58
C ALA A 17 -7.93 3.47 -12.85
N LYS A 18 -8.08 4.78 -12.75
CA LYS A 18 -7.17 5.64 -11.98
C LYS A 18 -7.14 5.29 -10.50
N LYS A 19 -8.30 5.05 -9.90
CA LYS A 19 -8.42 4.65 -8.51
C LYS A 19 -7.75 3.29 -8.27
N ARG A 20 -7.97 2.32 -9.14
CA ARG A 20 -7.34 1.01 -9.07
C ARG A 20 -5.82 1.12 -9.18
N ALA A 21 -5.30 1.81 -10.19
CA ALA A 21 -3.86 2.02 -10.38
C ALA A 21 -3.20 2.74 -9.19
N PHE A 22 -3.92 3.61 -8.49
CA PHE A 22 -3.45 4.20 -7.24
C PHE A 22 -3.34 3.15 -6.13
N PHE A 23 -4.40 2.35 -5.90
CA PHE A 23 -4.39 1.34 -4.84
C PHE A 23 -3.46 0.16 -5.12
N ASP A 24 -3.13 -0.13 -6.37
CA ASP A 24 -2.11 -1.12 -6.73
C ASP A 24 -0.70 -0.73 -6.22
N ARG A 25 -0.50 0.55 -5.89
CA ARG A 25 0.74 1.09 -5.29
C ARG A 25 0.63 1.37 -3.79
N VAL A 26 -0.42 0.93 -3.14
CA VAL A 26 -0.63 1.13 -1.71
C VAL A 26 -0.43 -0.17 -0.96
N VAL A 27 0.39 -0.12 0.08
CA VAL A 27 0.53 -1.20 1.06
C VAL A 27 -0.16 -0.79 2.33
N THR A 28 -1.09 -1.61 2.78
CA THR A 28 -1.78 -1.39 4.06
C THR A 28 -1.01 -2.03 5.19
N VAL A 29 -0.40 -1.22 6.04
CA VAL A 29 0.28 -1.63 7.27
C VAL A 29 -0.74 -1.66 8.40
N TYR A 30 -0.85 -2.75 9.13
CA TYR A 30 -1.84 -2.91 10.21
C TYR A 30 -1.20 -3.25 11.55
N GLY A 31 -1.94 -2.95 12.62
CA GLY A 31 -1.50 -3.07 14.00
C GLY A 31 -0.96 -1.75 14.59
N ARG A 32 -1.13 -1.57 15.89
CA ARG A 32 -0.88 -0.28 16.56
C ARG A 32 0.57 0.18 16.47
N LYS A 33 1.53 -0.70 16.75
CA LYS A 33 2.97 -0.36 16.70
C LYS A 33 3.44 -0.13 15.28
N PRO A 34 3.22 -1.06 14.31
CA PRO A 34 3.62 -0.83 12.92
C PRO A 34 2.99 0.43 12.31
N ALA A 35 1.73 0.71 12.62
CA ALA A 35 1.07 1.93 12.16
C ALA A 35 1.73 3.20 12.69
N LEU A 36 2.07 3.24 13.98
CA LEU A 36 2.78 4.36 14.58
C LEU A 36 4.18 4.52 13.97
N GLU A 37 4.94 3.43 13.82
CA GLU A 37 6.26 3.45 13.20
C GLU A 37 6.21 3.97 11.76
N ALA A 38 5.22 3.53 10.95
CA ALA A 38 5.03 4.04 9.59
C ALA A 38 4.72 5.55 9.58
N LEU A 39 3.91 6.03 10.52
CA LEU A 39 3.57 7.45 10.62
C LEU A 39 4.76 8.31 11.09
N LEU A 40 5.65 7.79 11.92
CA LEU A 40 6.84 8.49 12.40
C LEU A 40 7.99 8.49 11.36
N ASP A 41 8.03 7.52 10.48
CA ASP A 41 9.04 7.48 9.40
C ASP A 41 8.68 8.47 8.29
N ARG A 42 9.41 9.60 8.25
CA ARG A 42 9.21 10.66 7.26
C ARG A 42 9.58 10.26 5.82
N ARG A 43 10.26 9.13 5.62
CA ARG A 43 10.58 8.59 4.30
C ARG A 43 9.37 7.90 3.67
N LEU A 44 8.39 7.50 4.47
CA LEU A 44 7.18 6.87 4.00
C LEU A 44 6.11 7.91 3.71
N THR A 45 5.44 7.78 2.57
CA THR A 45 4.27 8.58 2.20
C THR A 45 3.01 7.85 2.67
N CYS A 46 2.48 8.24 3.83
CA CYS A 46 1.22 7.71 4.32
C CYS A 46 0.05 8.47 3.70
N HIS A 47 -0.95 7.74 3.20
CA HIS A 47 -2.11 8.29 2.49
C HIS A 47 -3.33 8.45 3.40
N ALA A 48 -3.60 7.47 4.25
CA ALA A 48 -4.74 7.49 5.18
C ALA A 48 -4.46 6.62 6.41
N VAL A 49 -5.07 6.99 7.53
CA VAL A 49 -5.14 6.16 8.74
C VAL A 49 -6.57 5.65 8.89
N HIS A 50 -6.71 4.37 9.12
CA HIS A 50 -7.98 3.70 9.34
C HIS A 50 -8.07 3.23 10.78
N LEU A 51 -9.10 3.65 11.51
CA LEU A 51 -9.32 3.28 12.91
C LEU A 51 -10.68 2.62 13.10
N ALA A 52 -10.73 1.57 13.89
CA ALA A 52 -12.00 1.05 14.37
C ALA A 52 -12.70 2.08 15.26
N GLY A 53 -14.00 2.27 15.09
CA GLY A 53 -14.80 3.21 15.87
C GLY A 53 -14.75 2.96 17.39
N SER A 54 -14.46 1.72 17.81
CA SER A 54 -14.29 1.32 19.21
C SER A 54 -12.98 1.79 19.84
N ASN A 55 -11.98 2.23 19.06
CA ASN A 55 -10.71 2.72 19.59
C ASN A 55 -10.90 4.08 20.27
N ARG A 56 -10.52 4.16 21.53
CA ARG A 56 -10.49 5.42 22.31
C ARG A 56 -9.18 6.16 22.05
N PRO A 57 -9.18 7.52 22.01
CA PRO A 57 -7.98 8.33 21.82
C PRO A 57 -7.12 8.36 23.09
N SER A 58 -6.52 7.24 23.48
CA SER A 58 -5.66 7.10 24.66
C SER A 58 -4.45 6.22 24.34
N GLY A 59 -3.34 6.44 25.03
CA GLY A 59 -2.10 5.70 24.82
C GLY A 59 -1.65 5.75 23.36
N ILE A 60 -1.25 4.63 22.80
CA ILE A 60 -0.72 4.53 21.44
C ILE A 60 -1.70 5.02 20.34
N ILE A 61 -3.01 4.99 20.60
CA ILE A 61 -4.00 5.57 19.66
C ILE A 61 -3.92 7.09 19.65
N ALA A 62 -3.68 7.72 20.80
CA ALA A 62 -3.45 9.16 20.87
C ALA A 62 -2.16 9.54 20.13
N ASP A 63 -1.10 8.76 20.27
CA ASP A 63 0.17 8.97 19.55
C ASP A 63 0.00 8.86 18.05
N ILE A 64 -0.78 7.85 17.59
CA ILE A 64 -1.13 7.66 16.14
C ILE A 64 -1.89 8.88 15.62
N LEU A 65 -2.89 9.36 16.37
CA LEU A 65 -3.69 10.53 15.99
C LEU A 65 -2.83 11.80 15.92
N ALA A 66 -1.94 11.99 16.90
CA ALA A 66 -1.01 13.11 16.91
C ALA A 66 -0.02 13.06 15.74
N ALA A 67 0.55 11.86 15.46
CA ALA A 67 1.47 11.68 14.34
C ALA A 67 0.79 11.89 12.98
N ALA A 68 -0.46 11.43 12.82
CA ALA A 68 -1.26 11.68 11.62
C ALA A 68 -1.56 13.17 11.46
N GLY A 69 -2.00 13.84 12.53
CA GLY A 69 -2.29 15.29 12.52
C GLY A 69 -1.06 16.15 12.20
N ALA A 70 0.11 15.79 12.71
CA ALA A 70 1.37 16.50 12.43
C ALA A 70 1.81 16.40 10.95
N ARG A 71 1.19 15.52 10.17
CA ARG A 71 1.48 15.28 8.75
C ARG A 71 0.27 15.52 7.83
N ASP A 72 -0.82 16.07 8.36
CA ASP A 72 -2.09 16.29 7.65
C ASP A 72 -2.63 15.01 6.97
N ILE A 73 -2.37 13.84 7.58
CA ILE A 73 -2.85 12.56 7.07
C ILE A 73 -4.29 12.34 7.54
N PRO A 74 -5.24 12.11 6.62
CA PRO A 74 -6.64 11.93 6.99
C PRO A 74 -6.85 10.67 7.82
N VAL A 75 -7.68 10.79 8.87
CA VAL A 75 -8.05 9.67 9.74
C VAL A 75 -9.50 9.31 9.47
N GLN A 76 -9.74 8.09 9.05
CA GLN A 76 -11.06 7.54 8.75
C GLN A 76 -11.48 6.55 9.85
N ARG A 77 -12.73 6.62 10.28
CA ARG A 77 -13.29 5.69 11.26
C ARG A 77 -14.20 4.68 10.58
N HIS A 78 -14.06 3.44 10.96
CA HIS A 78 -14.73 2.29 10.36
C HIS A 78 -15.40 1.42 11.41
N SER A 79 -16.38 0.63 11.01
CA SER A 79 -16.81 -0.53 11.78
C SER A 79 -15.67 -1.56 11.85
N ARG A 80 -15.80 -2.54 12.72
CA ARG A 80 -14.78 -3.58 12.84
C ARG A 80 -14.70 -4.47 11.61
N GLU A 81 -15.83 -4.73 10.98
CA GLU A 81 -15.95 -5.50 9.74
C GLU A 81 -15.29 -4.75 8.56
N GLU A 82 -15.58 -3.47 8.40
CA GLU A 82 -14.97 -2.66 7.35
C GLU A 82 -13.45 -2.59 7.50
N LEU A 83 -12.96 -2.38 8.72
CA LEU A 83 -11.52 -2.35 8.97
C LEU A 83 -10.86 -3.70 8.69
N ALA A 84 -11.51 -4.82 9.03
CA ALA A 84 -11.02 -6.15 8.73
C ALA A 84 -10.89 -6.41 7.22
N HIS A 85 -11.77 -5.82 6.40
CA HIS A 85 -11.65 -5.85 4.94
C HIS A 85 -10.48 -5.00 4.43
N ILE A 86 -10.22 -3.85 5.04
CA ILE A 86 -9.11 -2.97 4.69
C ILE A 86 -7.77 -3.62 5.06
N SER A 87 -7.62 -4.08 6.30
CA SER A 87 -6.39 -4.71 6.82
C SER A 87 -6.13 -6.10 6.24
N LYS A 88 -7.18 -6.75 5.70
CA LYS A 88 -7.19 -8.17 5.31
C LYS A 88 -6.78 -9.13 6.44
N ASN A 89 -6.71 -8.64 7.66
CA ASN A 89 -6.30 -9.41 8.85
C ASN A 89 -6.98 -8.91 10.13
N GLY A 90 -8.31 -8.97 10.19
CA GLY A 90 -9.13 -8.49 11.31
C GLY A 90 -8.83 -9.13 12.68
N ARG A 91 -8.05 -10.22 12.71
CA ARG A 91 -7.60 -10.83 13.96
C ARG A 91 -6.37 -10.15 14.57
N GLN A 92 -5.52 -9.53 13.74
CA GLN A 92 -4.24 -8.98 14.15
C GLN A 92 -4.12 -7.46 13.95
N ASP A 93 -5.09 -6.81 13.29
CA ASP A 93 -5.05 -5.38 13.00
C ASP A 93 -5.16 -4.49 14.25
N GLN A 94 -5.59 -5.04 15.37
CA GLN A 94 -5.73 -4.32 16.66
C GLN A 94 -6.59 -3.05 16.53
N GLY A 95 -7.46 -3.01 15.51
CA GLY A 95 -8.31 -1.88 15.20
C GLY A 95 -7.62 -0.70 14.51
N VAL A 96 -6.44 -0.92 13.89
CA VAL A 96 -5.65 0.14 13.23
C VAL A 96 -5.03 -0.37 11.94
N ALA A 97 -5.13 0.45 10.89
CA ALA A 97 -4.36 0.28 9.66
C ALA A 97 -3.93 1.63 9.09
N VAL A 98 -2.86 1.65 8.31
CA VAL A 98 -2.32 2.83 7.63
C VAL A 98 -1.99 2.45 6.19
N ASP A 99 -2.50 3.22 5.26
CA ASP A 99 -2.16 3.09 3.84
C ASP A 99 -0.87 3.85 3.54
N VAL A 100 0.13 3.11 3.08
CA VAL A 100 1.44 3.64 2.69
C VAL A 100 1.60 3.54 1.18
N LEU A 101 1.86 4.66 0.54
CA LEU A 101 2.13 4.70 -0.89
C LEU A 101 3.54 4.20 -1.19
N CYS A 102 3.62 3.21 -2.06
CA CYS A 102 4.85 2.61 -2.54
C CYS A 102 5.03 2.92 -4.04
N PRO A 103 5.58 4.09 -4.41
CA PRO A 103 5.63 4.54 -5.81
C PRO A 103 6.46 3.65 -6.72
N ARG A 104 7.31 2.79 -6.16
CA ARG A 104 8.13 1.83 -6.90
C ARG A 104 7.43 0.49 -7.15
N PHE A 105 6.23 0.28 -6.59
CA PHE A 105 5.43 -0.89 -6.93
C PHE A 105 4.92 -0.72 -8.36
N ARG A 106 5.23 -1.69 -9.19
CA ARG A 106 4.81 -1.77 -10.59
C ARG A 106 4.32 -3.17 -10.88
N SER A 107 3.43 -3.33 -11.83
CA SER A 107 3.15 -4.65 -12.37
C SER A 107 4.40 -5.17 -13.12
N LEU A 108 4.48 -6.48 -13.33
CA LEU A 108 5.58 -7.06 -14.12
C LEU A 108 5.60 -6.48 -15.53
N GLU A 109 4.43 -6.31 -16.13
CA GLU A 109 4.27 -5.73 -17.45
C GLU A 109 4.80 -4.29 -17.50
N GLU A 110 4.37 -3.43 -16.55
CA GLU A 110 4.88 -2.04 -16.46
C GLU A 110 6.40 -1.99 -16.25
N TYR A 111 6.94 -2.97 -15.53
CA TYR A 111 8.37 -3.04 -15.31
C TYR A 111 9.10 -3.42 -16.58
N LEU A 112 8.64 -4.47 -17.29
CA LEU A 112 9.26 -4.97 -18.51
C LEU A 112 9.17 -3.95 -19.64
N ASP A 113 8.05 -3.27 -19.79
CA ASP A 113 7.85 -2.22 -20.81
C ASP A 113 8.78 -1.01 -20.60
N GLY A 114 9.22 -0.77 -19.36
CA GLY A 114 10.15 0.29 -19.02
C GLY A 114 11.62 -0.07 -19.17
N LEU A 115 11.96 -1.30 -19.53
CA LEU A 115 13.35 -1.75 -19.66
C LEU A 115 13.94 -1.36 -21.00
N ALA A 116 15.18 -0.83 -21.00
CA ALA A 116 15.96 -0.71 -22.22
C ALA A 116 16.37 -2.10 -22.73
N PRO A 117 16.30 -2.39 -24.04
CA PRO A 117 16.52 -3.71 -24.61
C PRO A 117 17.87 -4.37 -24.26
N GLU A 118 18.87 -3.56 -23.95
CA GLU A 118 20.23 -4.03 -23.67
C GLU A 118 20.64 -3.86 -22.19
N SER A 119 19.68 -3.59 -21.30
CA SER A 119 19.97 -3.45 -19.86
C SER A 119 19.78 -4.77 -19.14
N PRO A 120 20.87 -5.46 -18.73
CA PRO A 120 20.75 -6.70 -17.98
C PRO A 120 20.10 -6.42 -16.62
N GLN A 121 19.05 -7.18 -16.30
CA GLN A 121 18.33 -7.07 -15.04
C GLN A 121 18.37 -8.38 -14.28
N ARG A 122 18.49 -8.28 -12.97
CA ARG A 122 18.39 -9.42 -12.04
C ARG A 122 17.06 -9.35 -11.31
N LEU A 123 16.15 -10.24 -11.67
CA LEU A 123 14.84 -10.33 -11.07
C LEU A 123 14.73 -11.58 -10.20
N LEU A 124 14.02 -11.45 -9.10
CA LEU A 124 13.72 -12.55 -8.19
C LEU A 124 12.21 -12.81 -8.20
N ALA A 125 11.80 -13.97 -8.70
CA ALA A 125 10.42 -14.43 -8.60
C ALA A 125 10.24 -15.24 -7.31
N LEU A 126 9.20 -14.91 -6.53
CA LEU A 126 8.84 -15.62 -5.30
C LEU A 126 7.53 -16.37 -5.51
N ASP A 127 7.54 -17.65 -5.26
CA ASP A 127 6.36 -18.50 -5.29
C ASP A 127 6.21 -19.28 -3.99
N GLY A 128 4.97 -19.42 -3.51
CA GLY A 128 4.64 -20.22 -2.33
C GLY A 128 5.19 -19.69 -1.00
N ILE A 129 5.63 -18.43 -0.90
CA ILE A 129 6.13 -17.84 0.35
C ILE A 129 4.95 -17.45 1.23
N THR A 130 4.63 -18.29 2.19
CA THR A 130 3.49 -18.09 3.11
C THR A 130 3.87 -17.41 4.41
N ASN A 131 5.14 -17.47 4.82
CA ASN A 131 5.61 -16.86 6.06
C ASN A 131 6.13 -15.43 5.82
N PRO A 132 5.49 -14.39 6.43
CA PRO A 132 5.91 -12.99 6.27
C PRO A 132 7.35 -12.71 6.74
N GLN A 133 7.84 -13.44 7.74
CA GLN A 133 9.23 -13.28 8.22
C GLN A 133 10.23 -13.75 7.16
N ASN A 134 9.94 -14.86 6.48
CA ASN A 134 10.77 -15.35 5.38
C ASN A 134 10.77 -14.36 4.23
N LEU A 135 9.61 -13.81 3.87
CA LEU A 135 9.51 -12.75 2.85
C LEU A 135 10.36 -11.54 3.23
N GLY A 136 10.29 -11.07 4.47
CA GLY A 136 11.09 -9.94 4.96
C GLY A 136 12.60 -10.21 4.91
N MET A 137 13.05 -11.43 5.20
CA MET A 137 14.46 -11.81 5.08
C MET A 137 14.90 -11.85 3.62
N ILE A 138 14.10 -12.42 2.73
CA ILE A 138 14.38 -12.48 1.29
C ILE A 138 14.52 -11.06 0.72
N VAL A 139 13.58 -10.16 1.02
CA VAL A 139 13.62 -8.76 0.55
C VAL A 139 14.91 -8.05 1.00
N ARG A 140 15.32 -8.22 2.28
CA ARG A 140 16.58 -7.65 2.78
C ARG A 140 17.79 -8.21 2.04
N SER A 141 17.85 -9.53 1.83
CA SER A 141 18.94 -10.19 1.13
C SER A 141 19.00 -9.77 -0.34
N ALA A 142 17.85 -9.66 -1.00
CA ALA A 142 17.74 -9.20 -2.37
C ALA A 142 18.26 -7.76 -2.53
N THR A 143 17.90 -6.87 -1.60
CA THR A 143 18.38 -5.48 -1.58
C THR A 143 19.91 -5.43 -1.43
N ALA A 144 20.50 -6.26 -0.55
CA ALA A 144 21.95 -6.34 -0.39
C ALA A 144 22.66 -6.99 -1.60
N GLY A 145 21.97 -7.92 -2.30
CA GLY A 145 22.46 -8.62 -3.47
C GLY A 145 22.31 -7.86 -4.80
N GLN A 146 21.91 -6.60 -4.76
CA GLN A 146 21.68 -5.78 -5.95
C GLN A 146 20.69 -6.44 -6.94
N ILE A 147 19.59 -6.99 -6.42
CA ILE A 147 18.47 -7.45 -7.22
C ILE A 147 17.65 -6.23 -7.67
N ASP A 148 17.32 -6.15 -8.96
CA ASP A 148 16.67 -4.98 -9.57
C ASP A 148 15.15 -5.00 -9.37
N GLY A 149 14.54 -6.19 -9.22
CA GLY A 149 13.13 -6.37 -8.94
C GLY A 149 12.79 -7.69 -8.26
N ILE A 150 11.70 -7.70 -7.49
CA ILE A 150 11.12 -8.89 -6.83
C ILE A 150 9.65 -8.95 -7.18
#